data_3678f4065c1dc4e3a95d7b6c9d515c4e
#
_entry.id   3678f4065c1dc4e3a95d7b6c9d515c4e
#
_cell.length_a   1.000
_cell.length_b   1.000
_cell.length_c   1.000
_cell.angle_alpha   90.00
_cell.angle_beta   90.00
_cell.angle_gamma   90.00
#
_symmetry.space_group_name_H-M   'P 1'
#
loop_
_entity.id
_entity.type
_entity.pdbx_description
1 polymer ?
#
loop_
_entity_poly.entity_id
_entity_poly.type
_entity_poly.pdbx_seq_one_letter_code
_entity_poly.pdbx_strand_id
1 'polypeptide(L)'
;VIQYLPYIFIAAVAAAVAFCLTPFLSWLGERQGLLDRPGVRSDRTVHLSPVPRLGGIAIFAGFAIAVAIWLGLESPVVRGTLVGGFLIMLLGLIDDLRPMSAKVKFLFQLAAALVLVLYGVKIEWLTNPLGGYIYLGNWGLPLTIFWVVAMVNVVNLIDGLDGLAAGVSS
;
A
#
# COMPACT_ATOMS: atom_id res chain seq x y z
N VAL A 1 11.72 -22.06 14.14
CA VAL A 1 12.55 -20.85 13.91
C VAL A 1 13.07 -20.83 12.47
N ILE A 2 13.64 -21.92 11.95
CA ILE A 2 14.22 -22.01 10.58
C ILE A 2 13.16 -21.73 9.48
N GLN A 3 11.93 -22.11 9.71
CA GLN A 3 10.82 -21.91 8.75
C GLN A 3 10.50 -20.43 8.49
N TYR A 4 10.77 -19.54 9.46
CA TYR A 4 10.48 -18.11 9.34
C TYR A 4 11.66 -17.28 8.83
N LEU A 5 12.84 -17.86 8.72
CA LEU A 5 14.05 -17.18 8.31
C LEU A 5 13.91 -16.48 6.95
N PRO A 6 13.29 -17.10 5.92
CA PRO A 6 13.07 -16.45 4.63
C PRO A 6 12.20 -15.19 4.73
N TYR A 7 11.14 -15.22 5.52
CA TYR A 7 10.23 -14.07 5.69
C TYR A 7 10.92 -12.90 6.40
N ILE A 8 11.73 -13.21 7.41
CA ILE A 8 12.56 -12.22 8.11
C ILE A 8 13.55 -11.58 7.14
N PHE A 9 14.18 -12.38 6.27
CA PHE A 9 15.11 -11.87 5.27
C PHE A 9 14.43 -10.94 4.26
N ILE A 10 13.24 -11.31 3.74
CA ILE A 10 12.46 -10.48 2.82
C ILE A 10 12.08 -9.15 3.49
N ALA A 11 11.59 -9.21 4.74
CA ALA A 11 11.24 -8.04 5.51
C ALA A 11 12.46 -7.13 5.75
N ALA A 12 13.62 -7.71 6.08
CA ALA A 12 14.86 -6.97 6.26
C ALA A 12 15.32 -6.28 4.98
N VAL A 13 15.23 -6.95 3.82
CA VAL A 13 15.56 -6.37 2.51
C VAL A 13 14.61 -5.21 2.19
N ALA A 14 13.30 -5.39 2.37
CA ALA A 14 12.31 -4.33 2.14
C ALA A 14 12.58 -3.11 3.03
N ALA A 15 12.83 -3.35 4.32
CA ALA A 15 13.14 -2.30 5.28
C ALA A 15 14.45 -1.57 4.95
N ALA A 16 15.52 -2.30 4.57
CA ALA A 16 16.80 -1.72 4.20
C ALA A 16 16.67 -0.82 2.96
N VAL A 17 15.97 -1.28 1.92
CA VAL A 17 15.73 -0.50 0.71
C VAL A 17 14.92 0.76 1.03
N ALA A 18 13.82 0.63 1.79
CA ALA A 18 13.00 1.77 2.18
C ALA A 18 13.81 2.77 3.02
N PHE A 19 14.61 2.29 3.98
CA PHE A 19 15.47 3.11 4.84
C PHE A 19 16.52 3.88 4.03
N CYS A 20 17.16 3.24 3.05
CA CYS A 20 18.17 3.88 2.19
C CYS A 20 17.53 4.89 1.21
N LEU A 21 16.33 4.63 0.70
CA LEU A 21 15.66 5.52 -0.24
C LEU A 21 15.03 6.73 0.44
N THR A 22 14.59 6.61 1.69
CA THR A 22 13.89 7.68 2.41
C THR A 22 14.70 9.00 2.47
N PRO A 23 15.99 9.03 2.85
CA PRO A 23 16.76 10.28 2.88
C PRO A 23 16.89 10.94 1.51
N PHE A 24 17.08 10.14 0.46
CA PHE A 24 17.18 10.62 -0.91
C PHE A 24 15.84 11.24 -1.38
N LEU A 25 14.73 10.56 -1.14
CA LEU A 25 13.41 11.07 -1.50
C LEU A 25 13.00 12.28 -0.66
N SER A 26 13.40 12.32 0.61
CA SER A 26 13.19 13.50 1.47
C SER A 26 13.93 14.72 0.92
N TRP A 27 15.21 14.58 0.59
CA TRP A 27 16.00 15.63 -0.02
C TRP A 27 15.41 16.08 -1.38
N LEU A 28 14.92 15.15 -2.21
CA LEU A 28 14.26 15.47 -3.47
C LEU A 28 12.95 16.24 -3.24
N GLY A 29 12.14 15.79 -2.27
CA GLY A 29 10.90 16.45 -1.88
C GLY A 29 11.11 17.88 -1.39
N GLU A 30 12.15 18.10 -0.58
CA GLU A 30 12.55 19.43 -0.12
C GLU A 30 12.92 20.34 -1.29
N ARG A 31 13.77 19.86 -2.19
CA ARG A 31 14.18 20.62 -3.38
C ARG A 31 13.03 20.99 -4.30
N GLN A 32 12.05 20.14 -4.43
CA GLN A 32 10.87 20.37 -5.29
C GLN A 32 9.72 21.09 -4.56
N GLY A 33 9.88 21.39 -3.28
CA GLY A 33 8.84 22.03 -2.48
C GLY A 33 7.63 21.14 -2.19
N LEU A 34 7.81 19.81 -2.27
CA LEU A 34 6.80 18.79 -2.01
C LEU A 34 6.75 18.44 -0.52
N LEU A 35 6.62 19.48 0.31
CA LEU A 35 6.56 19.38 1.76
C LEU A 35 5.13 19.58 2.24
N ASP A 36 4.71 18.79 3.21
CA ASP A 36 3.54 19.09 4.02
C ASP A 36 3.94 20.10 5.09
N ARG A 37 3.42 21.33 4.95
CA ARG A 37 3.72 22.43 5.88
C ARG A 37 2.63 22.52 6.93
N PRO A 38 2.98 22.54 8.23
CA PRO A 38 2.03 22.72 9.30
C PRO A 38 1.19 23.99 9.08
N GLY A 39 -0.15 23.88 9.23
CA GLY A 39 -1.06 25.03 9.20
C GLY A 39 -1.44 25.59 7.84
N VAL A 40 -0.91 25.07 6.72
CA VAL A 40 -1.17 25.64 5.39
C VAL A 40 -2.39 25.02 4.69
N ARG A 41 -2.80 23.79 5.02
CA ARG A 41 -3.85 23.07 4.28
C ARG A 41 -5.05 22.53 5.04
N SER A 42 -4.97 22.32 6.33
CA SER A 42 -6.15 21.98 7.17
C SER A 42 -5.79 21.97 8.66
N ASP A 43 -6.81 22.13 9.51
CA ASP A 43 -6.72 21.92 10.97
C ASP A 43 -6.39 20.46 11.38
N ARG A 44 -6.10 19.61 10.40
CA ARG A 44 -5.79 18.17 10.57
C ARG A 44 -4.29 17.83 10.50
N THR A 45 -3.42 18.80 10.22
CA THR A 45 -1.97 18.57 10.20
C THR A 45 -1.45 18.48 11.63
N VAL A 46 -1.09 17.28 12.05
CA VAL A 46 -0.56 16.98 13.39
C VAL A 46 0.95 17.21 13.48
N HIS A 47 1.63 17.33 12.34
CA HIS A 47 3.09 17.50 12.29
C HIS A 47 3.52 18.92 12.68
N LEU A 48 4.48 19.00 13.58
CA LEU A 48 5.10 20.27 14.04
C LEU A 48 6.21 20.77 13.10
N SER A 49 6.72 19.91 12.22
CA SER A 49 7.76 20.20 11.24
C SER A 49 7.33 19.81 9.81
N PRO A 50 7.87 20.45 8.75
CA PRO A 50 7.60 20.05 7.37
C PRO A 50 8.04 18.60 7.12
N VAL A 51 7.14 17.76 6.59
CA VAL A 51 7.41 16.35 6.29
C VAL A 51 7.31 16.15 4.77
N PRO A 52 8.30 15.46 4.15
CA PRO A 52 8.26 15.14 2.73
C PRO A 52 7.14 14.12 2.42
N ARG A 53 6.38 14.35 1.35
CA ARG A 53 5.24 13.50 0.94
C ARG A 53 5.63 12.30 0.10
N LEU A 54 6.93 12.04 -0.08
CA LEU A 54 7.43 10.98 -0.96
C LEU A 54 7.72 9.65 -0.24
N GLY A 55 7.38 9.53 1.05
CA GLY A 55 7.66 8.33 1.86
C GLY A 55 7.01 7.06 1.32
N GLY A 56 5.80 7.15 0.79
CA GLY A 56 5.09 6.02 0.17
C GLY A 56 5.85 5.38 -1.00
N ILE A 57 6.63 6.17 -1.75
CA ILE A 57 7.48 5.67 -2.84
C ILE A 57 8.60 4.78 -2.28
N ALA A 58 9.24 5.18 -1.18
CA ALA A 58 10.31 4.39 -0.55
C ALA A 58 9.78 3.03 -0.05
N ILE A 59 8.62 3.06 0.61
CA ILE A 59 7.96 1.85 1.14
C ILE A 59 7.58 0.91 -0.01
N PHE A 60 6.93 1.44 -1.04
CA PHE A 60 6.53 0.62 -2.20
C PHE A 60 7.75 0.06 -2.95
N ALA A 61 8.81 0.85 -3.15
CA ALA A 61 10.03 0.38 -3.79
C ALA A 61 10.69 -0.75 -2.99
N GLY A 62 10.79 -0.60 -1.66
CA GLY A 62 11.29 -1.64 -0.77
C GLY A 62 10.49 -2.94 -0.88
N PHE A 63 9.16 -2.84 -0.82
CA PHE A 63 8.26 -3.96 -1.02
C PHE A 63 8.44 -4.62 -2.40
N ALA A 64 8.40 -3.82 -3.47
CA ALA A 64 8.47 -4.32 -4.84
C ALA A 64 9.79 -5.04 -5.14
N ILE A 65 10.91 -4.48 -4.69
CA ILE A 65 12.24 -5.08 -4.85
C ILE A 65 12.34 -6.40 -4.07
N ALA A 66 11.92 -6.41 -2.81
CA ALA A 66 11.95 -7.60 -1.98
C ALA A 66 11.10 -8.74 -2.55
N VAL A 67 9.87 -8.41 -2.99
CA VAL A 67 8.95 -9.37 -3.63
C VAL A 67 9.51 -9.89 -4.95
N ALA A 68 10.06 -9.01 -5.80
CA ALA A 68 10.64 -9.40 -7.09
C ALA A 68 11.86 -10.32 -6.93
N ILE A 69 12.73 -10.06 -5.95
CA ILE A 69 13.91 -10.89 -5.67
C ILE A 69 13.49 -12.28 -5.15
N TRP A 70 12.51 -12.34 -4.25
CA TRP A 70 12.17 -13.57 -3.57
C TRP A 70 11.17 -14.45 -4.32
N LEU A 71 10.08 -13.87 -4.83
CA LEU A 71 9.02 -14.61 -5.51
C LEU A 71 9.22 -14.67 -7.03
N GLY A 72 10.12 -13.85 -7.57
CA GLY A 72 10.26 -13.67 -9.01
C GLY A 72 9.03 -12.98 -9.62
N LEU A 73 9.10 -12.73 -10.93
CA LEU A 73 8.02 -12.10 -11.69
C LEU A 73 7.26 -13.09 -12.59
N GLU A 74 7.51 -14.39 -12.44
CA GLU A 74 6.87 -15.42 -13.25
C GLU A 74 5.37 -15.56 -12.92
N SER A 75 5.01 -15.44 -11.65
CA SER A 75 3.63 -15.56 -11.20
C SER A 75 2.77 -14.36 -11.63
N PRO A 76 1.63 -14.59 -12.32
CA PRO A 76 0.67 -13.52 -12.62
C PRO A 76 0.20 -12.77 -11.35
N VAL A 77 -0.03 -13.49 -10.27
CA VAL A 77 -0.46 -12.91 -8.98
C VAL A 77 0.57 -11.91 -8.45
N VAL A 78 1.87 -12.25 -8.51
CA VAL A 78 2.94 -11.34 -8.09
C VAL A 78 2.95 -10.09 -8.97
N ARG A 79 2.88 -10.25 -10.28
CA ARG A 79 2.80 -9.11 -11.22
C ARG A 79 1.57 -8.24 -10.95
N GLY A 80 0.41 -8.86 -10.75
CA GLY A 80 -0.83 -8.17 -10.43
C GLY A 80 -0.74 -7.36 -9.13
N THR A 81 -0.15 -7.95 -8.10
CA THR A 81 0.09 -7.30 -6.81
C THR A 81 1.01 -6.09 -6.95
N LEU A 82 2.09 -6.22 -7.72
CA LEU A 82 3.02 -5.11 -7.97
C LEU A 82 2.38 -3.99 -8.81
N VAL A 83 1.63 -4.34 -9.86
CA VAL A 83 0.94 -3.35 -10.70
C VAL A 83 -0.18 -2.67 -9.92
N GLY A 84 -1.04 -3.42 -9.22
CA GLY A 84 -2.11 -2.87 -8.38
C GLY A 84 -1.57 -1.98 -7.26
N GLY A 85 -0.52 -2.44 -6.57
CA GLY A 85 0.16 -1.66 -5.53
C GLY A 85 0.78 -0.37 -6.07
N PHE A 86 1.40 -0.43 -7.26
CA PHE A 86 1.92 0.75 -7.95
C PHE A 86 0.82 1.78 -8.26
N LEU A 87 -0.33 1.32 -8.75
CA LEU A 87 -1.47 2.20 -9.04
C LEU A 87 -2.00 2.88 -7.76
N ILE A 88 -2.08 2.15 -6.65
CA ILE A 88 -2.51 2.73 -5.36
C ILE A 88 -1.46 3.71 -4.82
N MET A 89 -0.17 3.37 -4.90
CA MET A 89 0.92 4.29 -4.51
C MET A 89 0.89 5.55 -5.35
N LEU A 90 0.71 5.44 -6.67
CA LEU A 90 0.61 6.59 -7.58
C LEU A 90 -0.63 7.45 -7.26
N LEU A 91 -1.77 6.82 -6.97
CA LEU A 91 -2.98 7.52 -6.54
C LEU A 91 -2.73 8.33 -5.27
N GLY A 92 -2.11 7.71 -4.25
CA GLY A 92 -1.75 8.39 -3.00
C GLY A 92 -0.84 9.60 -3.25
N LEU A 93 0.20 9.42 -4.07
CA LEU A 93 1.11 10.51 -4.43
C LEU A 93 0.39 11.67 -5.14
N ILE A 94 -0.49 11.37 -6.10
CA ILE A 94 -1.24 12.41 -6.82
C ILE A 94 -2.19 13.14 -5.86
N ASP A 95 -2.85 12.41 -4.96
CA ASP A 95 -3.74 13.01 -3.97
C ASP A 95 -3.00 13.94 -2.98
N ASP A 96 -1.81 13.55 -2.56
CA ASP A 96 -0.94 14.38 -1.72
C ASP A 96 -0.50 15.67 -2.41
N LEU A 97 -0.26 15.61 -3.72
CA LEU A 97 0.13 16.76 -4.51
C LEU A 97 -1.08 17.65 -4.89
N ARG A 98 -2.19 17.03 -5.24
CA ARG A 98 -3.44 17.69 -5.67
C ARG A 98 -4.62 16.96 -5.07
N PRO A 99 -5.24 17.48 -3.99
CA PRO A 99 -6.37 16.84 -3.35
C PRO A 99 -7.47 16.46 -4.34
N MET A 100 -7.82 15.19 -4.36
CA MET A 100 -8.81 14.63 -5.28
C MET A 100 -10.16 14.50 -4.57
N SER A 101 -11.26 14.55 -5.35
CA SER A 101 -12.57 14.26 -4.80
C SER A 101 -12.69 12.77 -4.42
N ALA A 102 -13.50 12.46 -3.40
CA ALA A 102 -13.71 11.08 -2.94
C ALA A 102 -14.19 10.15 -4.07
N LYS A 103 -15.00 10.67 -5.00
CA LYS A 103 -15.48 9.89 -6.15
C LYS A 103 -14.36 9.46 -7.09
N VAL A 104 -13.42 10.36 -7.36
CA VAL A 104 -12.26 10.09 -8.21
C VAL A 104 -11.32 9.09 -7.53
N LYS A 105 -11.02 9.27 -6.24
CA LYS A 105 -10.23 8.30 -5.45
C LYS A 105 -10.85 6.90 -5.51
N PHE A 106 -12.15 6.81 -5.26
CA PHE A 106 -12.88 5.55 -5.30
C PHE A 106 -12.78 4.85 -6.67
N LEU A 107 -12.90 5.62 -7.77
CA LEU A 107 -12.80 5.07 -9.12
C LEU A 107 -11.39 4.49 -9.41
N PHE A 108 -10.34 5.19 -8.99
CA PHE A 108 -8.96 4.69 -9.13
C PHE A 108 -8.69 3.46 -8.26
N GLN A 109 -9.21 3.43 -7.02
CA GLN A 109 -9.12 2.25 -6.15
C GLN A 109 -9.83 1.05 -6.77
N LEU A 110 -11.01 1.28 -7.36
CA LEU A 110 -11.75 0.24 -8.07
C LEU A 110 -10.97 -0.29 -9.28
N ALA A 111 -10.36 0.60 -10.06
CA ALA A 111 -9.52 0.22 -11.20
C ALA A 111 -8.31 -0.62 -10.74
N ALA A 112 -7.63 -0.25 -9.67
CA ALA A 112 -6.53 -1.02 -9.11
C ALA A 112 -6.99 -2.40 -8.59
N ALA A 113 -8.14 -2.48 -7.93
CA ALA A 113 -8.72 -3.75 -7.49
C ALA A 113 -9.11 -4.65 -8.68
N LEU A 114 -9.63 -4.09 -9.76
CA LEU A 114 -9.92 -4.82 -11.00
C LEU A 114 -8.63 -5.37 -11.64
N VAL A 115 -7.55 -4.59 -11.67
CA VAL A 115 -6.25 -5.07 -12.15
C VAL A 115 -5.79 -6.29 -11.35
N LEU A 116 -5.86 -6.25 -10.01
CA LEU A 116 -5.53 -7.41 -9.17
C LEU A 116 -6.35 -8.65 -9.55
N VAL A 117 -7.65 -8.50 -9.70
CA VAL A 117 -8.55 -9.60 -10.09
C VAL A 117 -8.20 -10.15 -11.49
N LEU A 118 -7.89 -9.29 -12.46
CA LEU A 118 -7.48 -9.70 -13.82
C LEU A 118 -6.18 -10.52 -13.83
N TYR A 119 -5.30 -10.28 -12.87
CA TYR A 119 -4.08 -11.07 -12.67
C TYR A 119 -4.29 -12.33 -11.81
N GLY A 120 -5.54 -12.67 -11.47
CA GLY A 120 -5.89 -13.89 -10.75
C GLY A 120 -5.88 -13.77 -9.22
N VAL A 121 -5.75 -12.55 -8.67
CA VAL A 121 -5.91 -12.35 -7.22
C VAL A 121 -7.38 -12.46 -6.87
N LYS A 122 -7.74 -13.49 -6.08
CA LYS A 122 -9.12 -13.78 -5.73
C LYS A 122 -9.22 -14.40 -4.34
N ILE A 123 -10.15 -13.92 -3.54
CA ILE A 123 -10.54 -14.57 -2.28
C ILE A 123 -11.45 -15.74 -2.63
N GLU A 124 -10.95 -16.97 -2.50
CA GLU A 124 -11.72 -18.17 -2.83
C GLU A 124 -12.38 -18.81 -1.61
N TRP A 125 -11.75 -18.65 -0.46
CA TRP A 125 -12.17 -19.30 0.78
C TRP A 125 -12.25 -18.29 1.93
N LEU A 126 -13.28 -18.43 2.74
CA LEU A 126 -13.39 -17.74 4.04
C LEU A 126 -13.35 -18.77 5.16
N THR A 127 -12.68 -18.41 6.24
CA THR A 127 -12.72 -19.20 7.47
C THR A 127 -14.10 -19.10 8.10
N ASN A 128 -14.74 -20.24 8.33
CA ASN A 128 -16.02 -20.27 9.04
C ASN A 128 -15.74 -20.25 10.55
N PRO A 129 -16.25 -19.28 11.33
CA PRO A 129 -16.06 -19.20 12.77
C PRO A 129 -16.65 -20.42 13.53
N LEU A 130 -17.57 -21.16 12.90
CA LEU A 130 -18.17 -22.40 13.45
C LEU A 130 -17.39 -23.65 13.05
N GLY A 131 -16.27 -23.52 12.34
CA GLY A 131 -15.39 -24.59 11.88
C GLY A 131 -15.42 -24.81 10.37
N GLY A 132 -14.25 -25.13 9.77
CA GLY A 132 -14.08 -25.35 8.35
C GLY A 132 -13.96 -24.09 7.51
N TYR A 133 -14.16 -24.23 6.20
CA TYR A 133 -14.02 -23.17 5.21
C TYR A 133 -15.29 -23.04 4.35
N ILE A 134 -15.65 -21.83 3.99
CA ILE A 134 -16.73 -21.51 3.06
C ILE A 134 -16.12 -21.19 1.70
N TYR A 135 -16.46 -21.97 0.67
CA TYR A 135 -16.06 -21.70 -0.70
C TYR A 135 -16.95 -20.65 -1.32
N LEU A 136 -16.37 -19.59 -1.83
CA LEU A 136 -17.10 -18.42 -2.33
C LEU A 136 -17.50 -18.52 -3.81
N GLY A 137 -16.87 -19.38 -4.59
CA GLY A 137 -17.14 -19.51 -6.01
C GLY A 137 -17.12 -18.15 -6.73
N ASN A 138 -18.23 -17.79 -7.39
CA ASN A 138 -18.35 -16.53 -8.12
C ASN A 138 -18.39 -15.28 -7.22
N TRP A 139 -18.77 -15.43 -5.95
CA TRP A 139 -18.77 -14.33 -4.98
C TRP A 139 -17.38 -13.90 -4.56
N GLY A 140 -16.36 -14.72 -4.84
CA GLY A 140 -14.98 -14.36 -4.55
C GLY A 140 -14.49 -13.11 -5.26
N LEU A 141 -14.92 -12.86 -6.51
CA LEU A 141 -14.52 -11.67 -7.27
C LEU A 141 -15.05 -10.36 -6.66
N PRO A 142 -16.38 -10.19 -6.47
CA PRO A 142 -16.90 -8.96 -5.88
C PRO A 142 -16.39 -8.75 -4.45
N LEU A 143 -16.21 -9.83 -3.69
CA LEU A 143 -15.65 -9.73 -2.34
C LEU A 143 -14.18 -9.28 -2.37
N THR A 144 -13.37 -9.76 -3.31
CA THR A 144 -11.98 -9.32 -3.48
C THR A 144 -11.91 -7.82 -3.77
N ILE A 145 -12.72 -7.34 -4.72
CA ILE A 145 -12.77 -5.92 -5.08
C ILE A 145 -13.19 -5.08 -3.86
N PHE A 146 -14.28 -5.49 -3.19
CA PHE A 146 -14.74 -4.81 -1.98
C PHE A 146 -13.66 -4.76 -0.91
N TRP A 147 -12.98 -5.90 -0.66
CA TRP A 147 -11.94 -6.02 0.36
C TRP A 147 -10.76 -5.10 0.08
N VAL A 148 -10.25 -5.11 -1.16
CA VAL A 148 -9.12 -4.24 -1.56
C VAL A 148 -9.48 -2.77 -1.37
N VAL A 149 -10.63 -2.34 -1.87
CA VAL A 149 -11.08 -0.94 -1.73
C VAL A 149 -11.29 -0.58 -0.26
N ALA A 150 -11.92 -1.46 0.52
CA ALA A 150 -12.13 -1.24 1.94
C ALA A 150 -10.82 -1.08 2.70
N MET A 151 -9.84 -1.98 2.47
CA MET A 151 -8.54 -1.95 3.14
C MET A 151 -7.73 -0.70 2.78
N VAL A 152 -7.73 -0.28 1.52
CA VAL A 152 -7.07 0.98 1.10
C VAL A 152 -7.66 2.18 1.85
N ASN A 153 -9.00 2.23 2.01
CA ASN A 153 -9.64 3.33 2.73
C ASN A 153 -9.42 3.25 4.25
N VAL A 154 -9.45 2.05 4.83
CA VAL A 154 -9.16 1.84 6.26
C VAL A 154 -7.74 2.28 6.59
N VAL A 155 -6.74 1.83 5.81
CA VAL A 155 -5.34 2.23 6.03
C VAL A 155 -5.18 3.74 5.88
N ASN A 156 -5.79 4.35 4.86
CA ASN A 156 -5.75 5.81 4.68
C ASN A 156 -6.40 6.56 5.87
N LEU A 157 -7.45 6.00 6.48
CA LEU A 157 -8.11 6.63 7.62
C LEU A 157 -7.25 6.59 8.90
N ILE A 158 -6.49 5.51 9.11
CA ILE A 158 -5.62 5.35 10.29
C ILE A 158 -4.24 6.00 10.10
N ASP A 159 -3.88 6.39 8.87
CA ASP A 159 -2.61 7.04 8.53
C ASP A 159 -2.63 8.54 8.87
N GLY A 160 -2.90 8.85 10.13
CA GLY A 160 -2.94 10.22 10.65
C GLY A 160 -1.95 10.49 11.79
N LEU A 161 -1.29 9.45 12.28
CA LEU A 161 -0.33 9.54 13.39
C LEU A 161 0.94 8.73 13.06
N ASP A 162 2.10 9.27 13.44
CA ASP A 162 3.38 8.63 13.20
C ASP A 162 3.44 7.20 13.77
N GLY A 163 3.68 6.23 12.90
CA GLY A 163 3.78 4.82 13.26
C GLY A 163 2.43 4.11 13.53
N LEU A 164 1.30 4.78 13.58
CA LEU A 164 0.01 4.14 13.84
C LEU A 164 -0.37 3.16 12.73
N ALA A 165 -0.31 3.59 11.48
CA ALA A 165 -0.63 2.73 10.34
C ALA A 165 0.30 1.52 10.29
N ALA A 166 1.60 1.70 10.49
CA ALA A 166 2.58 0.61 10.53
C ALA A 166 2.32 -0.36 11.70
N GLY A 167 2.03 0.17 12.90
CA GLY A 167 1.76 -0.64 14.09
C GLY A 167 0.47 -1.44 14.03
N VAL A 168 -0.58 -0.93 13.35
CA VAL A 168 -1.85 -1.66 13.18
C VAL A 168 -1.75 -2.69 12.05
N SER A 169 -0.86 -2.48 11.08
CA SER A 169 -0.68 -3.37 9.91
C SER A 169 0.33 -4.49 10.14
N SER A 170 1.07 -4.47 11.25
CA SER A 170 2.05 -5.50 11.65
C SER A 170 1.40 -6.62 12.43
#